data_1cc058a829fa617ed6cf1b8630a057a3
#
_entry.id   1cc058a829fa617ed6cf1b8630a057a3
#
_cell.length_a   1.000
_cell.length_b   1.000
_cell.length_c   1.000
_cell.angle_alpha   90.00
_cell.angle_beta   90.00
_cell.angle_gamma   90.00
#
_symmetry.space_group_name_H-M   'P 1'
#
loop_
_entity.id
_entity.type
_entity.pdbx_description
1 polymer ?
#
loop_
_entity_poly.entity_id
_entity_poly.type
_entity_poly.pdbx_seq_one_letter_code
_entity_poly.pdbx_strand_id
1 'polypeptide(L)'
;RDRSVSRGLGDVYKRQGQINEKDIDKAVMRLLEARFALGEMDDPDNVSWTKIPFSVVASAEHDSLALNMARKSMTLLQNTGNILPLKRGGLTVAVMGPNANDSVMQWGNYNGMPPHTVTILGGIRKALGADDKLIYEQGCSWVERTLIQSVFSQCKSAAGQGFTARYWNNVKHEGDPVTTTQVTTPFRFCTSGATVFAPGVNLTDFSATYNSVLTPEQSGEVVFEIYTYGSGRLRINGEEVKRFSNMHGGRSLNYTLQVKAGTPYEIELDFEYFRSDAQLNFDIGFKQKVDINASVARVKDADIVVFASGVSPVLEGEEMGVNLPGFKGGDRTDIELPAIQRELISALHRAGKKIILVNCSGSPIALEPETKNCEAILQAWYPGQQGGTAVAEVLFGDYNPGGRLPVTFYRNMSQL
;
A
#
# COMPACT_ATOMS: atom_id res chain seq x y z
N ARG A 1 27.09 7.88 -10.71
CA ARG A 1 28.07 8.78 -10.05
C ARG A 1 29.47 8.32 -10.46
N ASP A 2 30.26 9.22 -11.02
CA ASP A 2 31.64 8.93 -11.39
C ASP A 2 32.46 8.69 -10.11
N ARG A 3 32.77 7.42 -9.85
CA ARG A 3 33.56 7.02 -8.68
C ARG A 3 35.02 7.50 -8.73
N SER A 4 35.50 7.94 -9.91
CA SER A 4 36.87 8.43 -10.09
C SER A 4 37.08 9.82 -9.47
N VAL A 5 36.07 10.69 -9.53
CA VAL A 5 36.11 12.05 -8.98
C VAL A 5 36.16 12.02 -7.44
N SER A 6 35.44 11.08 -6.81
CA SER A 6 35.42 10.93 -5.33
C SER A 6 36.77 10.49 -4.75
N ARG A 7 37.53 9.67 -5.47
CA ARG A 7 38.86 9.21 -5.01
C ARG A 7 39.94 10.30 -5.10
N GLY A 8 39.83 11.22 -6.07
CA GLY A 8 40.77 12.32 -6.22
C GLY A 8 40.60 13.45 -5.21
N LEU A 9 39.39 13.74 -4.78
CA LEU A 9 39.11 14.88 -3.87
C LEU A 9 39.74 14.70 -2.48
N GLY A 10 39.70 13.54 -1.88
CA GLY A 10 40.32 13.28 -0.57
C GLY A 10 41.83 13.50 -0.58
N ASP A 11 42.51 13.05 -1.63
CA ASP A 11 43.94 13.26 -1.83
C ASP A 11 44.28 14.74 -2.07
N VAL A 12 43.46 15.48 -2.81
CA VAL A 12 43.61 16.90 -3.05
C VAL A 12 43.51 17.69 -1.77
N TYR A 13 42.47 17.44 -0.96
CA TYR A 13 42.25 18.13 0.31
C TYR A 13 43.35 17.85 1.34
N LYS A 14 43.88 16.59 1.38
CA LYS A 14 45.03 16.25 2.20
C LYS A 14 46.30 17.04 1.79
N ARG A 15 46.58 17.06 0.48
CA ARG A 15 47.73 17.82 -0.06
C ARG A 15 47.62 19.32 0.14
N GLN A 16 46.41 19.87 0.19
CA GLN A 16 46.14 21.28 0.44
C GLN A 16 46.10 21.63 1.96
N GLY A 17 46.29 20.65 2.83
CA GLY A 17 46.26 20.85 4.28
C GLY A 17 44.85 21.12 4.85
N GLN A 18 43.82 20.91 4.07
CA GLN A 18 42.41 21.10 4.51
C GLN A 18 41.90 19.95 5.38
N ILE A 19 42.45 18.76 5.24
CA ILE A 19 42.24 17.59 6.10
C ILE A 19 43.60 17.05 6.51
N ASN A 20 43.78 16.71 7.78
CA ASN A 20 44.99 16.06 8.25
C ASN A 20 44.77 14.53 8.37
N GLU A 21 45.85 13.78 8.45
CA GLU A 21 45.83 12.34 8.52
C GLU A 21 45.10 11.82 9.78
N LYS A 22 45.20 12.52 10.89
CA LYS A 22 44.51 12.18 12.15
C LYS A 22 42.98 12.21 12.01
N ASP A 23 42.45 13.11 11.17
CA ASP A 23 41.00 13.18 10.94
C ASP A 23 40.54 11.98 10.10
N ILE A 24 41.37 11.57 9.13
CA ILE A 24 41.15 10.34 8.32
C ILE A 24 41.23 9.11 9.23
N ASP A 25 42.28 8.99 10.03
CA ASP A 25 42.46 7.89 10.98
C ASP A 25 41.27 7.76 11.94
N LYS A 26 40.78 8.89 12.47
CA LYS A 26 39.61 8.92 13.35
C LYS A 26 38.33 8.44 12.63
N ALA A 27 38.15 8.80 11.37
CA ALA A 27 37.02 8.34 10.57
C ALA A 27 37.12 6.84 10.27
N VAL A 28 38.32 6.38 9.88
CA VAL A 28 38.60 4.95 9.62
C VAL A 28 38.43 4.12 10.89
N MET A 29 38.91 4.58 12.03
CA MET A 29 38.73 3.91 13.32
C MET A 29 37.25 3.64 13.62
N ARG A 30 36.39 4.62 13.44
CA ARG A 30 34.94 4.47 13.66
C ARG A 30 34.32 3.41 12.73
N LEU A 31 34.75 3.39 11.46
CA LEU A 31 34.29 2.36 10.50
C LEU A 31 34.79 0.96 10.90
N LEU A 32 36.06 0.87 11.26
CA LEU A 32 36.66 -0.41 11.66
C LEU A 32 36.08 -0.93 12.97
N GLU A 33 35.87 -0.06 13.97
CA GLU A 33 35.21 -0.44 15.23
C GLU A 33 33.82 -1.09 14.97
N ALA A 34 33.00 -0.50 14.08
CA ALA A 34 31.72 -1.06 13.71
C ALA A 34 31.88 -2.42 12.98
N ARG A 35 32.84 -2.54 12.06
CA ARG A 35 33.09 -3.78 11.31
C ARG A 35 33.60 -4.90 12.20
N PHE A 36 34.52 -4.57 13.14
CA PHE A 36 34.98 -5.54 14.14
C PHE A 36 33.84 -5.97 15.08
N ALA A 37 33.03 -5.02 15.55
CA ALA A 37 31.87 -5.34 16.40
C ALA A 37 30.82 -6.21 15.66
N LEU A 38 30.72 -6.08 14.35
CA LEU A 38 29.87 -6.93 13.50
C LEU A 38 30.50 -8.29 13.18
N GLY A 39 31.73 -8.53 13.56
CA GLY A 39 32.45 -9.78 13.27
C GLY A 39 32.84 -9.96 11.81
N GLU A 40 32.91 -8.86 11.02
CA GLU A 40 33.27 -8.97 9.58
C GLU A 40 34.70 -9.47 9.35
N MET A 41 35.56 -9.41 10.37
CA MET A 41 36.93 -9.90 10.33
C MET A 41 37.10 -11.28 10.97
N ASP A 42 36.04 -11.84 11.55
CA ASP A 42 36.02 -13.13 12.18
C ASP A 42 35.57 -14.22 11.21
N ASP A 43 35.86 -15.49 11.56
CA ASP A 43 35.26 -16.62 10.87
C ASP A 43 33.74 -16.58 11.07
N PRO A 44 32.91 -16.60 10.00
CA PRO A 44 31.43 -16.56 10.09
C PRO A 44 30.88 -17.61 11.07
N ASP A 45 31.55 -18.75 11.24
CA ASP A 45 31.14 -19.77 12.18
C ASP A 45 31.25 -19.35 13.65
N ASN A 46 32.04 -18.32 13.96
CA ASN A 46 32.19 -17.77 15.30
C ASN A 46 31.22 -16.57 15.55
N VAL A 47 30.51 -16.10 14.53
CA VAL A 47 29.59 -14.98 14.61
C VAL A 47 28.17 -15.48 14.79
N SER A 48 27.54 -15.19 15.93
CA SER A 48 26.24 -15.76 16.30
C SER A 48 25.10 -15.37 15.35
N TRP A 49 25.06 -14.15 14.85
CA TRP A 49 23.98 -13.66 13.98
C TRP A 49 24.07 -14.17 12.54
N THR A 50 25.22 -14.63 12.06
CA THR A 50 25.32 -15.28 10.74
C THR A 50 24.60 -16.63 10.69
N LYS A 51 24.28 -17.18 11.86
CA LYS A 51 23.57 -18.47 12.03
C LYS A 51 22.05 -18.30 12.13
N ILE A 52 21.54 -17.06 12.12
CA ILE A 52 20.09 -16.80 12.15
C ILE A 52 19.50 -17.25 10.81
N PRO A 53 18.62 -18.27 10.79
CA PRO A 53 18.06 -18.78 9.55
C PRO A 53 17.07 -17.80 8.95
N PHE A 54 16.98 -17.78 7.61
CA PHE A 54 16.04 -16.91 6.89
C PHE A 54 14.57 -17.14 7.29
N SER A 55 14.23 -18.35 7.78
CA SER A 55 12.88 -18.68 8.26
C SER A 55 12.39 -17.85 9.45
N VAL A 56 13.29 -17.09 10.09
CA VAL A 56 12.92 -16.12 11.14
C VAL A 56 12.19 -14.91 10.53
N VAL A 57 12.50 -14.57 9.27
CA VAL A 57 11.83 -13.47 8.56
C VAL A 57 10.35 -13.80 8.38
N ALA A 58 9.47 -12.87 8.78
CA ALA A 58 8.02 -13.01 8.71
C ALA A 58 7.46 -14.26 9.44
N SER A 59 8.17 -14.73 10.47
CA SER A 59 7.69 -15.82 11.33
C SER A 59 6.39 -15.43 12.07
N ALA A 60 5.68 -16.42 12.59
CA ALA A 60 4.49 -16.19 13.42
C ALA A 60 4.76 -15.33 14.67
N GLU A 61 5.99 -15.44 15.21
CA GLU A 61 6.45 -14.58 16.32
C GLU A 61 6.58 -13.13 15.88
N HIS A 62 7.19 -12.87 14.71
CA HIS A 62 7.29 -11.52 14.14
C HIS A 62 5.91 -10.96 13.76
N ASP A 63 4.98 -11.78 13.28
CA ASP A 63 3.61 -11.36 13.01
C ASP A 63 2.88 -10.95 14.31
N SER A 64 3.06 -11.71 15.39
CA SER A 64 2.54 -11.38 16.71
C SER A 64 3.15 -10.08 17.26
N LEU A 65 4.45 -9.86 17.03
CA LEU A 65 5.13 -8.63 17.40
C LEU A 65 4.58 -7.44 16.62
N ALA A 66 4.35 -7.59 15.31
CA ALA A 66 3.75 -6.56 14.45
C ALA A 66 2.33 -6.18 14.96
N LEU A 67 1.50 -7.17 15.34
CA LEU A 67 0.20 -6.91 15.95
C LEU A 67 0.33 -6.14 17.26
N ASN A 68 1.25 -6.52 18.14
CA ASN A 68 1.47 -5.83 19.42
C ASN A 68 1.93 -4.38 19.21
N MET A 69 2.78 -4.10 18.23
CA MET A 69 3.19 -2.74 17.89
C MET A 69 2.00 -1.93 17.36
N ALA A 70 1.20 -2.50 16.46
CA ALA A 70 -0.02 -1.86 15.96
C ALA A 70 -0.99 -1.51 17.09
N ARG A 71 -1.28 -2.45 18.02
CA ARG A 71 -2.14 -2.22 19.19
C ARG A 71 -1.64 -1.06 20.05
N LYS A 72 -0.34 -1.04 20.38
CA LYS A 72 0.26 -0.03 21.25
C LYS A 72 0.30 1.36 20.62
N SER A 73 0.32 1.46 19.31
CA SER A 73 0.33 2.74 18.59
C SER A 73 -1.06 3.35 18.44
N MET A 74 -2.14 2.58 18.53
CA MET A 74 -3.51 3.09 18.39
C MET A 74 -3.81 4.19 19.39
N THR A 75 -4.18 5.37 18.90
CA THR A 75 -4.40 6.58 19.71
C THR A 75 -5.85 7.03 19.57
N LEU A 76 -6.66 6.82 20.60
CA LEU A 76 -8.05 7.26 20.64
C LEU A 76 -8.10 8.77 20.96
N LEU A 77 -8.51 9.58 19.98
CA LEU A 77 -8.57 11.05 20.11
C LEU A 77 -9.93 11.52 20.60
N GLN A 78 -10.99 10.81 20.28
CA GLN A 78 -12.37 11.15 20.65
C GLN A 78 -13.22 9.89 20.83
N ASN A 79 -14.12 9.90 21.83
CA ASN A 79 -15.13 8.87 22.06
C ASN A 79 -16.36 9.50 22.73
N THR A 80 -17.13 10.26 21.95
CA THR A 80 -18.32 10.96 22.45
C THR A 80 -19.45 9.97 22.76
N GLY A 81 -20.08 10.15 23.89
CA GLY A 81 -21.19 9.28 24.32
C GLY A 81 -20.78 7.83 24.59
N ASN A 82 -19.49 7.56 24.73
CA ASN A 82 -18.95 6.20 24.91
C ASN A 82 -19.45 5.23 23.82
N ILE A 83 -19.44 5.68 22.54
CA ILE A 83 -19.85 4.83 21.42
C ILE A 83 -18.94 3.61 21.27
N LEU A 84 -17.66 3.75 21.59
CA LEU A 84 -16.72 2.65 21.71
C LEU A 84 -16.61 2.16 23.16
N PRO A 85 -16.48 0.84 23.40
CA PRO A 85 -16.44 -0.21 22.39
C PRO A 85 -17.80 -0.54 21.80
N LEU A 86 -17.81 -0.98 20.53
CA LEU A 86 -19.01 -1.47 19.86
C LEU A 86 -19.46 -2.80 20.45
N LYS A 87 -20.77 -2.95 20.60
CA LYS A 87 -21.36 -4.22 21.08
C LYS A 87 -21.72 -5.10 19.89
N ARG A 88 -21.22 -6.34 19.88
CA ARG A 88 -21.60 -7.37 18.90
C ARG A 88 -23.01 -7.87 19.16
N GLY A 89 -23.65 -8.39 18.13
CA GLY A 89 -24.97 -9.01 18.16
C GLY A 89 -26.08 -8.16 17.55
N GLY A 90 -26.34 -8.38 16.26
CA GLY A 90 -27.36 -7.69 15.47
C GLY A 90 -26.95 -6.31 14.96
N LEU A 91 -25.66 -5.95 15.04
CA LEU A 91 -25.13 -4.69 14.56
C LEU A 91 -24.91 -4.71 13.03
N THR A 92 -25.38 -3.68 12.33
CA THR A 92 -25.06 -3.47 10.92
C THR A 92 -23.96 -2.42 10.81
N VAL A 93 -22.74 -2.84 10.44
CA VAL A 93 -21.57 -1.98 10.28
C VAL A 93 -21.32 -1.73 8.81
N ALA A 94 -21.28 -0.45 8.40
CA ALA A 94 -20.72 -0.06 7.11
C ALA A 94 -19.25 0.31 7.29
N VAL A 95 -18.38 -0.24 6.44
CA VAL A 95 -16.95 0.14 6.36
C VAL A 95 -16.76 0.91 5.07
N MET A 96 -16.29 2.14 5.19
CA MET A 96 -16.16 3.09 4.09
C MET A 96 -14.78 3.75 4.08
N GLY A 97 -14.51 4.52 3.02
CA GLY A 97 -13.31 5.33 2.88
C GLY A 97 -12.19 4.68 2.07
N PRO A 98 -11.23 5.50 1.60
CA PRO A 98 -10.17 5.05 0.69
C PRO A 98 -9.24 4.02 1.32
N ASN A 99 -9.06 4.07 2.65
CA ASN A 99 -8.14 3.20 3.39
C ASN A 99 -8.81 1.94 3.95
N ALA A 100 -10.11 1.74 3.69
CA ALA A 100 -10.89 0.63 4.26
C ALA A 100 -10.35 -0.75 3.84
N ASN A 101 -10.02 -0.91 2.57
CA ASN A 101 -9.56 -2.19 2.00
C ASN A 101 -8.21 -2.07 1.28
N ASP A 102 -7.41 -1.07 1.63
CA ASP A 102 -6.07 -0.91 1.08
C ASP A 102 -5.03 -1.56 2.00
N SER A 103 -4.34 -2.57 1.48
CA SER A 103 -3.27 -3.26 2.19
C SER A 103 -1.95 -2.49 2.14
N VAL A 104 -1.66 -1.80 1.02
CA VAL A 104 -0.38 -1.11 0.78
C VAL A 104 -0.25 0.13 1.65
N MET A 105 -1.33 0.88 1.81
CA MET A 105 -1.37 2.05 2.69
C MET A 105 -0.85 1.71 4.10
N GLN A 106 -1.20 0.54 4.62
CA GLN A 106 -0.84 0.16 5.99
C GLN A 106 0.66 -0.04 6.22
N TRP A 107 1.43 -0.33 5.17
CA TRP A 107 2.86 -0.65 5.32
C TRP A 107 3.73 0.59 5.56
N GLY A 108 3.25 1.78 5.22
CA GLY A 108 4.05 3.00 5.27
C GLY A 108 5.03 3.11 4.11
N ASN A 109 6.00 4.01 4.23
CA ASN A 109 7.08 4.20 3.25
C ASN A 109 8.25 3.26 3.58
N TYR A 110 9.10 2.98 2.58
CA TYR A 110 10.30 2.13 2.72
C TYR A 110 10.01 0.76 3.35
N ASN A 111 8.88 0.18 2.98
CA ASN A 111 8.44 -1.10 3.50
C ASN A 111 9.03 -2.29 2.75
N GLY A 112 9.08 -3.44 3.39
CA GLY A 112 9.10 -4.74 2.73
C GLY A 112 7.67 -5.17 2.37
N MET A 113 7.53 -6.19 1.53
CA MET A 113 6.24 -6.80 1.24
C MET A 113 5.97 -7.91 2.26
N PRO A 114 5.00 -7.77 3.16
CA PRO A 114 4.66 -8.82 4.09
C PRO A 114 3.92 -9.98 3.38
N PRO A 115 4.02 -11.21 3.89
CA PRO A 115 3.38 -12.38 3.27
C PRO A 115 1.84 -12.29 3.29
N HIS A 116 1.29 -11.54 4.22
CA HIS A 116 -0.14 -11.24 4.32
C HIS A 116 -0.37 -9.87 4.97
N THR A 117 -1.54 -9.29 4.73
CA THR A 117 -1.97 -8.04 5.37
C THR A 117 -3.44 -8.12 5.69
N VAL A 118 -3.79 -7.82 6.93
CA VAL A 118 -5.18 -7.71 7.37
C VAL A 118 -5.62 -6.26 7.19
N THR A 119 -6.46 -5.98 6.18
CA THR A 119 -7.03 -4.65 5.96
C THR A 119 -8.01 -4.28 7.07
N ILE A 120 -8.35 -2.99 7.22
CA ILE A 120 -9.34 -2.53 8.21
C ILE A 120 -10.68 -3.25 7.97
N LEU A 121 -11.12 -3.34 6.71
CA LEU A 121 -12.31 -4.12 6.33
C LEU A 121 -12.18 -5.60 6.73
N GLY A 122 -11.02 -6.21 6.48
CA GLY A 122 -10.75 -7.61 6.81
C GLY A 122 -10.78 -7.87 8.32
N GLY A 123 -10.19 -6.98 9.11
CA GLY A 123 -10.19 -7.06 10.58
C GLY A 123 -11.59 -6.92 11.15
N ILE A 124 -12.37 -5.93 10.70
CA ILE A 124 -13.75 -5.73 11.14
C ILE A 124 -14.61 -6.95 10.75
N ARG A 125 -14.51 -7.43 9.51
CA ARG A 125 -15.23 -8.64 9.07
C ARG A 125 -14.97 -9.84 9.95
N LYS A 126 -13.74 -10.04 10.38
CA LYS A 126 -13.34 -11.14 11.27
C LYS A 126 -13.87 -10.94 12.71
N ALA A 127 -14.00 -9.70 13.15
CA ALA A 127 -14.42 -9.37 14.52
C ALA A 127 -15.93 -9.39 14.74
N LEU A 128 -16.73 -9.29 13.67
CA LEU A 128 -18.19 -9.33 13.74
C LEU A 128 -18.69 -10.69 14.20
N GLY A 129 -19.79 -10.68 14.97
CA GLY A 129 -20.51 -11.87 15.39
C GLY A 129 -21.41 -12.44 14.30
N ALA A 130 -21.97 -13.62 14.52
CA ALA A 130 -22.79 -14.34 13.53
C ALA A 130 -24.06 -13.56 13.11
N ASP A 131 -24.63 -12.77 14.02
CA ASP A 131 -25.86 -12.00 13.79
C ASP A 131 -25.57 -10.57 13.27
N ASP A 132 -24.29 -10.16 13.20
CA ASP A 132 -23.88 -8.85 12.73
C ASP A 132 -23.82 -8.83 11.18
N LYS A 133 -24.02 -7.64 10.60
CA LYS A 133 -23.98 -7.44 9.15
C LYS A 133 -22.89 -6.47 8.77
N LEU A 134 -22.22 -6.75 7.66
CA LEU A 134 -21.18 -5.91 7.07
C LEU A 134 -21.62 -5.39 5.72
N ILE A 135 -21.54 -4.06 5.56
CA ILE A 135 -21.67 -3.37 4.27
C ILE A 135 -20.29 -2.81 3.94
N TYR A 136 -19.81 -3.01 2.74
CA TYR A 136 -18.61 -2.34 2.23
C TYR A 136 -18.98 -1.39 1.11
N GLU A 137 -18.58 -0.15 1.26
CA GLU A 137 -18.72 0.91 0.25
C GLU A 137 -17.50 1.81 0.34
N GLN A 138 -16.61 1.81 -0.67
CA GLN A 138 -15.44 2.70 -0.66
C GLN A 138 -15.85 4.17 -0.62
N GLY A 139 -16.80 4.58 -1.45
CA GLY A 139 -17.46 5.87 -1.45
C GLY A 139 -16.64 7.04 -2.01
N CYS A 140 -15.34 7.07 -1.78
CA CYS A 140 -14.45 8.10 -2.33
C CYS A 140 -13.01 7.56 -2.51
N SER A 141 -12.21 8.28 -3.29
CA SER A 141 -10.76 8.12 -3.36
C SER A 141 -10.06 8.93 -2.26
N TRP A 142 -8.72 8.93 -2.23
CA TRP A 142 -7.99 9.77 -1.29
C TRP A 142 -8.22 11.25 -1.55
N VAL A 143 -8.06 11.72 -2.79
CA VAL A 143 -8.05 13.14 -3.15
C VAL A 143 -8.96 13.45 -4.33
N GLU A 144 -8.97 12.60 -5.35
CA GLU A 144 -9.66 12.84 -6.61
C GLU A 144 -11.16 12.61 -6.49
N ARG A 145 -11.92 13.21 -7.41
CA ARG A 145 -13.38 12.98 -7.51
C ARG A 145 -13.74 11.82 -8.43
N THR A 146 -12.81 10.88 -8.58
CA THR A 146 -13.00 9.66 -9.36
C THR A 146 -12.61 8.44 -8.52
N LEU A 147 -13.31 7.35 -8.75
CA LEU A 147 -12.99 6.02 -8.22
C LEU A 147 -12.56 5.11 -9.36
N ILE A 148 -11.60 4.26 -9.10
CA ILE A 148 -11.23 3.14 -9.97
C ILE A 148 -11.73 1.89 -9.26
N GLN A 149 -12.78 1.28 -9.81
CA GLN A 149 -13.35 0.05 -9.27
C GLN A 149 -12.84 -1.12 -10.07
N SER A 150 -12.17 -2.07 -9.41
CA SER A 150 -11.63 -3.24 -10.08
C SER A 150 -12.70 -4.01 -10.84
N VAL A 151 -12.41 -4.29 -12.10
CA VAL A 151 -13.20 -5.15 -12.99
C VAL A 151 -12.40 -6.41 -13.39
N PHE A 152 -11.38 -6.75 -12.63
CA PHE A 152 -10.53 -7.92 -12.84
C PHE A 152 -11.35 -9.21 -12.90
N SER A 153 -12.46 -9.28 -12.15
CA SER A 153 -13.41 -10.40 -12.21
C SER A 153 -14.13 -10.58 -13.56
N GLN A 154 -14.09 -9.58 -14.43
CA GLN A 154 -14.64 -9.64 -15.80
C GLN A 154 -13.62 -10.16 -16.82
N CYS A 155 -12.40 -10.48 -16.36
CA CYS A 155 -11.34 -11.05 -17.17
C CYS A 155 -11.42 -12.58 -17.17
N LYS A 156 -11.31 -13.19 -18.35
CA LYS A 156 -11.28 -14.67 -18.52
C LYS A 156 -10.21 -15.05 -19.52
N SER A 157 -9.35 -15.98 -19.15
CA SER A 157 -8.40 -16.63 -20.05
C SER A 157 -8.98 -17.94 -20.58
N ALA A 158 -8.27 -18.60 -21.48
CA ALA A 158 -8.64 -19.94 -21.95
C ALA A 158 -8.67 -20.99 -20.80
N ALA A 159 -7.90 -20.77 -19.73
CA ALA A 159 -7.84 -21.64 -18.56
C ALA A 159 -8.92 -21.31 -17.50
N GLY A 160 -9.72 -20.26 -17.69
CA GLY A 160 -10.79 -19.86 -16.77
C GLY A 160 -10.69 -18.40 -16.30
N GLN A 161 -11.25 -18.14 -15.13
CA GLN A 161 -11.33 -16.79 -14.55
C GLN A 161 -9.93 -16.18 -14.34
N GLY A 162 -9.77 -14.90 -14.72
CA GLY A 162 -8.54 -14.12 -14.55
C GLY A 162 -7.54 -14.31 -15.69
N PHE A 163 -6.26 -14.32 -15.39
CA PHE A 163 -5.15 -14.35 -16.33
C PHE A 163 -4.39 -15.67 -16.28
N THR A 164 -4.06 -16.21 -17.46
CA THR A 164 -3.04 -17.27 -17.57
C THR A 164 -1.67 -16.60 -17.57
N ALA A 165 -0.83 -16.93 -16.58
CA ALA A 165 0.53 -16.44 -16.45
C ALA A 165 1.52 -17.53 -16.81
N ARG A 166 2.46 -17.23 -17.71
CA ARG A 166 3.56 -18.11 -18.11
C ARG A 166 4.88 -17.46 -17.73
N TYR A 167 5.83 -18.25 -17.23
CA TYR A 167 7.11 -17.75 -16.71
C TYR A 167 8.29 -18.47 -17.32
N TRP A 168 9.38 -17.75 -17.58
CA TRP A 168 10.65 -18.26 -18.10
C TRP A 168 11.81 -17.80 -17.20
N ASN A 169 12.78 -18.67 -16.97
CA ASN A 169 14.02 -18.35 -16.26
C ASN A 169 15.08 -17.72 -17.21
N ASN A 170 14.62 -16.82 -18.05
CA ASN A 170 15.43 -15.93 -18.90
C ASN A 170 14.60 -14.68 -19.22
N VAL A 171 15.24 -13.60 -19.64
CA VAL A 171 14.59 -12.30 -19.90
C VAL A 171 13.97 -12.16 -21.31
N LYS A 172 14.06 -13.21 -22.15
CA LYS A 172 13.65 -13.13 -23.57
C LYS A 172 12.44 -13.98 -23.92
N HIS A 173 11.82 -14.64 -22.96
CA HIS A 173 10.73 -15.62 -23.17
C HIS A 173 11.14 -16.79 -24.10
N GLU A 174 12.44 -17.20 -24.05
CA GLU A 174 12.98 -18.26 -24.91
C GLU A 174 12.71 -19.65 -24.31
N GLY A 175 12.36 -20.62 -25.16
CA GLY A 175 12.07 -22.00 -24.79
C GLY A 175 10.68 -22.18 -24.18
N ASP A 176 10.47 -23.34 -23.58
CA ASP A 176 9.22 -23.64 -22.89
C ASP A 176 9.14 -22.90 -21.54
N PRO A 177 7.97 -22.43 -21.11
CA PRO A 177 7.81 -21.83 -19.81
C PRO A 177 8.10 -22.84 -18.70
N VAL A 178 8.87 -22.41 -17.69
CA VAL A 178 9.20 -23.25 -16.51
C VAL A 178 7.98 -23.53 -15.65
N THR A 179 6.97 -22.66 -15.69
CA THR A 179 5.69 -22.87 -15.03
C THR A 179 4.60 -22.02 -15.66
N THR A 180 3.37 -22.49 -15.52
CA THR A 180 2.15 -21.77 -15.92
C THR A 180 1.20 -21.78 -14.74
N THR A 181 0.66 -20.61 -14.39
CA THR A 181 -0.29 -20.45 -13.29
C THR A 181 -1.54 -19.69 -13.75
N GLN A 182 -2.60 -19.79 -12.96
CA GLN A 182 -3.82 -18.97 -13.14
C GLN A 182 -3.87 -17.91 -12.04
N VAL A 183 -3.98 -16.63 -12.43
CA VAL A 183 -4.10 -15.50 -11.54
C VAL A 183 -5.52 -14.98 -11.59
N THR A 184 -6.28 -15.16 -10.51
CA THR A 184 -7.73 -14.90 -10.45
C THR A 184 -8.12 -13.59 -9.77
N THR A 185 -7.16 -12.89 -9.21
CA THR A 185 -7.35 -11.59 -8.53
C THR A 185 -6.30 -10.60 -9.00
N PRO A 186 -6.50 -9.30 -8.83
CA PRO A 186 -5.44 -8.32 -9.01
C PRO A 186 -4.16 -8.77 -8.32
N PHE A 187 -3.03 -8.65 -9.00
CA PHE A 187 -1.79 -9.25 -8.50
C PHE A 187 -0.76 -8.20 -8.11
N ARG A 188 0.02 -8.58 -7.10
CA ARG A 188 1.13 -7.78 -6.55
C ARG A 188 2.28 -8.73 -6.29
N PHE A 189 3.19 -8.79 -7.25
CA PHE A 189 4.37 -9.63 -7.18
C PHE A 189 5.61 -8.80 -6.87
N CYS A 190 6.46 -9.35 -6.02
CA CYS A 190 7.74 -8.73 -5.65
C CYS A 190 8.74 -9.82 -5.30
N THR A 191 10.01 -9.65 -5.68
CA THR A 191 11.08 -10.58 -5.29
C THR A 191 11.82 -10.18 -4.00
N SER A 192 11.40 -9.09 -3.35
CA SER A 192 11.89 -8.73 -2.01
C SER A 192 11.66 -9.87 -1.02
N GLY A 193 12.62 -10.07 -0.11
CA GLY A 193 12.54 -11.14 0.88
C GLY A 193 12.68 -12.55 0.27
N ALA A 194 13.32 -12.66 -0.89
CA ALA A 194 13.51 -13.91 -1.63
C ALA A 194 12.18 -14.61 -2.01
N THR A 195 11.12 -13.83 -2.24
CA THR A 195 9.84 -14.32 -2.75
C THR A 195 9.91 -14.42 -4.27
N VAL A 196 9.43 -15.51 -4.84
CA VAL A 196 9.36 -15.71 -6.29
C VAL A 196 7.97 -15.38 -6.84
N PHE A 197 7.87 -14.99 -8.12
CA PHE A 197 6.57 -14.70 -8.76
C PHE A 197 5.69 -15.94 -8.90
N ALA A 198 6.30 -17.10 -9.08
CA ALA A 198 5.63 -18.39 -9.06
C ALA A 198 6.63 -19.51 -8.71
N PRO A 199 6.18 -20.70 -8.25
CA PRO A 199 7.06 -21.82 -7.98
C PRO A 199 7.94 -22.19 -9.18
N GLY A 200 9.25 -22.31 -8.96
CA GLY A 200 10.24 -22.62 -9.99
C GLY A 200 10.76 -21.43 -10.79
N VAL A 201 10.24 -20.23 -10.58
CA VAL A 201 10.73 -19.00 -11.19
C VAL A 201 11.93 -18.47 -10.40
N ASN A 202 12.96 -18.02 -11.12
CA ASN A 202 14.15 -17.41 -10.50
C ASN A 202 13.81 -16.07 -9.83
N LEU A 203 14.65 -15.67 -8.88
CA LEU A 203 14.58 -14.32 -8.26
C LEU A 203 15.09 -13.23 -9.21
N THR A 204 15.97 -13.60 -10.14
CA THR A 204 16.60 -12.72 -11.13
C THR A 204 16.56 -13.40 -12.50
N ASP A 205 16.75 -12.63 -13.57
CA ASP A 205 16.87 -13.13 -14.94
C ASP A 205 15.67 -13.99 -15.36
N PHE A 206 14.48 -13.43 -15.18
CA PHE A 206 13.23 -14.08 -15.55
C PHE A 206 12.33 -13.16 -16.37
N SER A 207 11.37 -13.76 -17.05
CA SER A 207 10.30 -13.06 -17.75
C SER A 207 8.96 -13.74 -17.53
N ALA A 208 7.89 -13.02 -17.77
CA ALA A 208 6.53 -13.49 -17.64
C ALA A 208 5.61 -12.88 -18.70
N THR A 209 4.58 -13.63 -19.11
CA THR A 209 3.48 -13.12 -19.94
C THR A 209 2.16 -13.46 -19.25
N TYR A 210 1.29 -12.48 -19.13
CA TYR A 210 -0.05 -12.58 -18.55
C TYR A 210 -1.07 -12.33 -19.65
N ASN A 211 -1.94 -13.32 -19.93
CA ASN A 211 -2.93 -13.27 -21.00
C ASN A 211 -4.35 -13.43 -20.45
N SER A 212 -5.26 -12.60 -20.92
CA SER A 212 -6.69 -12.68 -20.60
C SER A 212 -7.54 -12.00 -21.68
N VAL A 213 -8.86 -12.13 -21.56
CA VAL A 213 -9.85 -11.36 -22.32
C VAL A 213 -10.76 -10.64 -21.33
N LEU A 214 -10.78 -9.30 -21.38
CA LEU A 214 -11.73 -8.48 -20.67
C LEU A 214 -13.01 -8.35 -21.49
N THR A 215 -14.16 -8.71 -20.90
CA THR A 215 -15.48 -8.41 -21.49
C THR A 215 -16.23 -7.48 -20.54
N PRO A 216 -16.19 -6.15 -20.75
CA PRO A 216 -16.78 -5.20 -19.84
C PRO A 216 -18.30 -5.32 -19.79
N GLU A 217 -18.89 -5.25 -18.60
CA GLU A 217 -20.35 -5.24 -18.42
C GLU A 217 -20.97 -3.89 -18.76
N GLN A 218 -20.18 -2.82 -18.79
CA GLN A 218 -20.62 -1.46 -19.11
C GLN A 218 -19.62 -0.72 -20.00
N SER A 219 -20.10 0.24 -20.78
CA SER A 219 -19.27 1.11 -21.62
C SER A 219 -18.69 2.25 -20.79
N GLY A 220 -17.44 2.66 -21.07
CA GLY A 220 -16.80 3.80 -20.43
C GLY A 220 -15.29 3.67 -20.37
N GLU A 221 -14.68 4.35 -19.42
CA GLU A 221 -13.23 4.43 -19.26
C GLU A 221 -12.72 3.34 -18.31
N VAL A 222 -11.81 2.51 -18.80
CA VAL A 222 -11.10 1.49 -18.02
C VAL A 222 -9.64 1.89 -17.91
N VAL A 223 -9.09 1.78 -16.71
CA VAL A 223 -7.68 2.06 -16.39
C VAL A 223 -6.97 0.74 -16.13
N PHE A 224 -5.91 0.48 -16.87
CA PHE A 224 -4.94 -0.57 -16.58
C PHE A 224 -3.93 0.03 -15.62
N GLU A 225 -4.00 -0.36 -14.37
CA GLU A 225 -3.12 0.13 -13.32
C GLU A 225 -1.87 -0.75 -13.27
N ILE A 226 -0.73 -0.18 -13.66
CA ILE A 226 0.56 -0.86 -13.69
C ILE A 226 1.50 -0.14 -12.74
N TYR A 227 1.94 -0.80 -11.67
CA TYR A 227 3.04 -0.33 -10.85
C TYR A 227 4.17 -1.34 -10.94
N THR A 228 5.34 -0.89 -11.39
CA THR A 228 6.41 -1.83 -11.72
C THR A 228 7.80 -1.32 -11.35
N TYR A 229 8.65 -2.27 -11.01
CA TYR A 229 10.10 -2.20 -11.03
C TYR A 229 10.58 -3.34 -11.93
N GLY A 230 10.76 -3.02 -13.20
CA GLY A 230 11.05 -3.93 -14.29
C GLY A 230 10.70 -3.32 -15.64
N SER A 231 10.85 -4.08 -16.69
CA SER A 231 10.52 -3.71 -18.07
C SER A 231 9.38 -4.58 -18.60
N GLY A 232 8.67 -4.09 -19.62
CA GLY A 232 7.63 -4.85 -20.26
C GLY A 232 6.76 -4.02 -21.20
N ARG A 233 5.64 -4.59 -21.58
CA ARG A 233 4.68 -3.96 -22.49
C ARG A 233 3.28 -4.49 -22.27
N LEU A 234 2.31 -3.61 -22.46
CA LEU A 234 0.89 -3.96 -22.51
C LEU A 234 0.44 -3.92 -23.97
N ARG A 235 -0.21 -4.99 -24.40
CA ARG A 235 -0.93 -5.06 -25.68
C ARG A 235 -2.41 -5.26 -25.45
N ILE A 236 -3.21 -4.60 -26.30
CA ILE A 236 -4.66 -4.77 -26.36
C ILE A 236 -5.01 -5.14 -27.79
N ASN A 237 -5.69 -6.27 -27.99
CA ASN A 237 -6.05 -6.81 -29.30
C ASN A 237 -4.83 -6.92 -30.26
N GLY A 238 -3.68 -7.33 -29.71
CA GLY A 238 -2.42 -7.45 -30.44
C GLY A 238 -1.65 -6.15 -30.66
N GLU A 239 -2.23 -4.97 -30.44
CA GLU A 239 -1.57 -3.68 -30.57
C GLU A 239 -0.82 -3.31 -29.28
N GLU A 240 0.45 -2.90 -29.38
CA GLU A 240 1.22 -2.39 -28.25
C GLU A 240 0.73 -0.98 -27.88
N VAL A 241 0.04 -0.88 -26.75
CA VAL A 241 -0.54 0.39 -26.26
C VAL A 241 0.33 1.08 -25.20
N LYS A 242 1.18 0.31 -24.53
CA LYS A 242 2.11 0.85 -23.53
C LYS A 242 3.38 0.01 -23.48
N ARG A 243 4.54 0.66 -23.54
CA ARG A 243 5.85 0.08 -23.23
C ARG A 243 6.42 0.75 -22.00
N PHE A 244 7.10 0.01 -21.15
CA PHE A 244 7.75 0.55 -19.96
C PHE A 244 9.10 -0.13 -19.73
N SER A 245 10.01 0.68 -19.16
CA SER A 245 11.29 0.21 -18.65
C SER A 245 11.61 1.04 -17.42
N ASN A 246 11.59 0.42 -16.28
CA ASN A 246 11.83 1.09 -15.01
C ASN A 246 12.78 0.24 -14.15
N MET A 247 14.02 0.70 -14.03
CA MET A 247 15.10 0.00 -13.34
C MET A 247 15.55 0.71 -12.05
N HIS A 248 14.79 1.71 -11.59
CA HIS A 248 15.05 2.44 -10.34
C HIS A 248 13.76 2.75 -9.61
N GLY A 249 13.51 2.01 -8.51
CA GLY A 249 12.32 2.15 -7.68
C GLY A 249 11.02 1.77 -8.40
N GLY A 250 9.94 1.62 -7.66
CA GLY A 250 8.62 1.36 -8.23
C GLY A 250 8.02 2.62 -8.89
N ARG A 251 7.30 2.44 -10.00
CA ARG A 251 6.64 3.53 -10.72
C ARG A 251 5.28 3.13 -11.25
N SER A 252 4.29 4.03 -11.07
CA SER A 252 2.97 3.90 -11.72
C SER A 252 3.04 4.30 -13.19
N LEU A 253 2.52 3.44 -14.07
CA LEU A 253 2.59 3.57 -15.53
C LEU A 253 1.25 3.21 -16.16
N ASN A 254 0.18 3.81 -15.66
CA ASN A 254 -1.19 3.48 -16.06
C ASN A 254 -1.47 3.74 -17.54
N TYR A 255 -2.41 2.97 -18.10
CA TYR A 255 -2.97 3.16 -19.44
C TYR A 255 -4.49 3.20 -19.37
N THR A 256 -5.12 4.09 -20.12
CA THR A 256 -6.57 4.28 -20.14
C THR A 256 -7.16 3.92 -21.49
N LEU A 257 -8.24 3.13 -21.50
CA LEU A 257 -8.94 2.66 -22.69
C LEU A 257 -10.43 2.98 -22.59
N GLN A 258 -11.03 3.49 -23.68
CA GLN A 258 -12.49 3.55 -23.82
C GLN A 258 -13.01 2.20 -24.28
N VAL A 259 -13.87 1.59 -23.48
CA VAL A 259 -14.44 0.27 -23.75
C VAL A 259 -15.94 0.32 -24.02
N LYS A 260 -16.45 -0.67 -24.76
CA LYS A 260 -17.86 -0.89 -25.01
C LYS A 260 -18.36 -2.13 -24.29
N ALA A 261 -19.51 -2.05 -23.64
CA ALA A 261 -20.14 -3.18 -22.97
C ALA A 261 -20.28 -4.39 -23.91
N GLY A 262 -19.96 -5.56 -23.41
CA GLY A 262 -20.05 -6.83 -24.14
C GLY A 262 -19.01 -7.03 -25.24
N THR A 263 -18.12 -6.05 -25.51
CA THR A 263 -17.05 -6.21 -26.50
C THR A 263 -15.83 -6.85 -25.85
N PRO A 264 -15.30 -7.96 -26.36
CA PRO A 264 -14.10 -8.58 -25.82
C PRO A 264 -12.85 -7.79 -26.22
N TYR A 265 -11.92 -7.64 -25.25
CA TYR A 265 -10.61 -7.05 -25.43
C TYR A 265 -9.55 -8.05 -25.01
N GLU A 266 -8.74 -8.51 -25.95
CA GLU A 266 -7.59 -9.38 -25.65
C GLU A 266 -6.49 -8.56 -24.95
N ILE A 267 -6.01 -9.06 -23.82
CA ILE A 267 -4.98 -8.39 -23.00
C ILE A 267 -3.77 -9.29 -22.93
N GLU A 268 -2.61 -8.73 -23.24
CA GLU A 268 -1.31 -9.33 -23.03
C GLU A 268 -0.40 -8.36 -22.30
N LEU A 269 0.09 -8.75 -21.13
CA LEU A 269 1.08 -8.01 -20.36
C LEU A 269 2.36 -8.83 -20.27
N ASP A 270 3.42 -8.35 -20.93
CA ASP A 270 4.77 -8.91 -20.80
C ASP A 270 5.52 -8.20 -19.69
N PHE A 271 6.35 -8.95 -18.97
CA PHE A 271 7.25 -8.47 -17.93
C PHE A 271 8.59 -9.16 -18.03
N GLU A 272 9.67 -8.43 -17.83
CA GLU A 272 11.03 -8.93 -17.83
C GLU A 272 11.87 -8.24 -16.77
N TYR A 273 12.75 -8.99 -16.12
CA TYR A 273 13.64 -8.47 -15.08
C TYR A 273 14.93 -9.28 -14.95
N PHE A 274 16.07 -8.56 -14.75
CA PHE A 274 17.40 -9.15 -14.67
C PHE A 274 18.20 -8.77 -13.40
N ARG A 275 17.54 -8.18 -12.39
CA ARG A 275 18.14 -7.79 -11.10
C ARG A 275 17.38 -8.43 -9.94
N SER A 276 17.68 -8.03 -8.69
CA SER A 276 17.19 -8.69 -7.48
C SER A 276 15.86 -8.18 -6.92
N ASP A 277 15.31 -7.08 -7.42
CA ASP A 277 14.17 -6.40 -6.79
C ASP A 277 12.99 -6.19 -7.72
N ALA A 278 12.62 -7.22 -8.49
CA ALA A 278 11.47 -7.17 -9.38
C ALA A 278 10.19 -6.83 -8.63
N GLN A 279 9.36 -5.96 -9.22
CA GLN A 279 8.02 -5.70 -8.74
C GLN A 279 7.06 -5.51 -9.91
N LEU A 280 5.88 -6.13 -9.82
CA LEU A 280 4.78 -5.95 -10.75
C LEU A 280 3.45 -6.03 -10.01
N ASN A 281 2.78 -4.87 -9.90
CA ASN A 281 1.39 -4.81 -9.47
C ASN A 281 0.53 -4.50 -10.69
N PHE A 282 -0.60 -5.19 -10.82
CA PHE A 282 -1.51 -5.00 -11.93
C PHE A 282 -2.96 -5.18 -11.51
N ASP A 283 -3.79 -4.23 -11.91
CA ASP A 283 -5.24 -4.31 -11.84
C ASP A 283 -5.85 -3.65 -13.09
N ILE A 284 -7.11 -3.93 -13.33
CA ILE A 284 -7.93 -3.28 -14.35
C ILE A 284 -9.16 -2.73 -13.64
N GLY A 285 -9.32 -1.41 -13.65
CA GLY A 285 -10.40 -0.74 -12.96
C GLY A 285 -11.27 0.10 -13.88
N PHE A 286 -12.57 0.08 -13.62
CA PHE A 286 -13.52 0.98 -14.27
C PHE A 286 -13.50 2.33 -13.57
N LYS A 287 -13.22 3.42 -14.32
CA LYS A 287 -13.14 4.76 -13.79
C LYS A 287 -14.52 5.42 -13.79
N GLN A 288 -14.97 5.85 -12.64
CA GLN A 288 -16.26 6.51 -12.45
C GLN A 288 -16.13 7.73 -11.55
N LYS A 289 -17.04 8.69 -11.72
CA LYS A 289 -17.13 9.85 -10.83
C LYS A 289 -17.63 9.40 -9.46
N VAL A 290 -17.08 10.01 -8.41
CA VAL A 290 -17.62 9.86 -7.05
C VAL A 290 -19.04 10.42 -7.00
N ASP A 291 -19.99 9.59 -6.60
CA ASP A 291 -21.37 9.98 -6.30
C ASP A 291 -21.61 9.84 -4.79
N ILE A 292 -21.46 10.94 -4.06
CA ILE A 292 -21.63 10.99 -2.62
C ILE A 292 -23.04 10.55 -2.21
N ASN A 293 -24.08 10.99 -2.94
CA ASN A 293 -25.47 10.66 -2.59
C ASN A 293 -25.75 9.17 -2.76
N ALA A 294 -25.26 8.57 -3.85
CA ALA A 294 -25.37 7.15 -4.07
C ALA A 294 -24.61 6.35 -2.99
N SER A 295 -23.42 6.79 -2.60
CA SER A 295 -22.62 6.12 -1.54
C SER A 295 -23.32 6.19 -0.19
N VAL A 296 -23.90 7.33 0.18
CA VAL A 296 -24.71 7.48 1.40
C VAL A 296 -25.95 6.56 1.35
N ALA A 297 -26.64 6.49 0.20
CA ALA A 297 -27.80 5.64 0.03
C ALA A 297 -27.49 4.14 0.19
N ARG A 298 -26.30 3.70 -0.27
CA ARG A 298 -25.88 2.29 -0.14
C ARG A 298 -25.65 1.85 1.30
N VAL A 299 -25.38 2.78 2.21
CA VAL A 299 -25.16 2.51 3.63
C VAL A 299 -26.31 2.95 4.54
N LYS A 300 -27.49 3.25 3.95
CA LYS A 300 -28.64 3.76 4.68
C LYS A 300 -29.09 2.88 5.86
N ASP A 301 -28.94 1.56 5.72
CA ASP A 301 -29.35 0.58 6.71
C ASP A 301 -28.25 0.28 7.76
N ALA A 302 -27.11 0.95 7.71
CA ALA A 302 -26.04 0.79 8.68
C ALA A 302 -26.38 1.53 9.98
N ASP A 303 -26.18 0.86 11.12
CA ASP A 303 -26.26 1.46 12.46
C ASP A 303 -25.02 2.32 12.74
N ILE A 304 -23.85 1.85 12.27
CA ILE A 304 -22.55 2.49 12.45
C ILE A 304 -21.82 2.53 11.12
N VAL A 305 -21.16 3.64 10.84
CA VAL A 305 -20.20 3.79 9.74
C VAL A 305 -18.80 3.86 10.33
N VAL A 306 -17.94 2.91 10.00
CA VAL A 306 -16.50 3.00 10.22
C VAL A 306 -15.88 3.57 8.96
N PHE A 307 -15.40 4.82 9.04
CA PHE A 307 -14.81 5.53 7.91
C PHE A 307 -13.29 5.52 8.02
N ALA A 308 -12.63 4.70 7.21
CA ALA A 308 -11.17 4.62 7.13
C ALA A 308 -10.63 5.74 6.23
N SER A 309 -10.28 6.85 6.85
CA SER A 309 -9.85 8.10 6.23
C SER A 309 -8.33 8.25 6.19
N GLY A 310 -7.90 9.38 5.70
CA GLY A 310 -6.52 9.87 5.78
C GLY A 310 -5.85 9.94 4.42
N VAL A 311 -4.56 9.64 4.42
CA VAL A 311 -3.71 9.69 3.24
C VAL A 311 -3.02 8.33 3.03
N SER A 312 -2.12 8.26 2.07
CA SER A 312 -1.41 7.01 1.75
C SER A 312 0.06 7.31 1.44
N PRO A 313 0.98 6.39 1.70
CA PRO A 313 2.38 6.49 1.29
C PRO A 313 2.59 6.69 -0.22
N VAL A 314 1.58 6.37 -1.05
CA VAL A 314 1.64 6.64 -2.50
C VAL A 314 1.38 8.11 -2.85
N LEU A 315 0.94 8.92 -1.88
CA LEU A 315 0.72 10.37 -2.02
C LEU A 315 1.82 11.18 -1.33
N GLU A 316 2.29 10.70 -0.16
CA GLU A 316 3.32 11.38 0.64
C GLU A 316 4.57 10.49 0.76
N GLY A 317 5.70 10.97 0.30
CA GLY A 317 6.98 10.27 0.32
C GLY A 317 8.05 11.04 -0.43
N GLU A 318 9.26 10.51 -0.45
CA GLU A 318 10.44 11.19 -0.97
C GLU A 318 10.43 11.26 -2.51
N GLU A 319 10.61 12.47 -3.04
CA GLU A 319 10.80 12.77 -4.48
C GLU A 319 9.80 12.08 -5.42
N MET A 320 8.54 12.10 -5.08
CA MET A 320 7.48 11.44 -5.86
C MET A 320 6.96 12.34 -6.99
N GLY A 321 6.55 11.72 -8.10
CA GLY A 321 5.88 12.41 -9.21
C GLY A 321 4.40 12.78 -8.94
N VAL A 322 4.05 13.10 -7.69
CA VAL A 322 2.69 13.44 -7.26
C VAL A 322 2.46 14.94 -7.40
N ASN A 323 1.35 15.32 -8.05
CA ASN A 323 0.87 16.70 -8.13
C ASN A 323 -0.66 16.68 -8.08
N LEU A 324 -1.20 16.65 -6.86
CA LEU A 324 -2.63 16.58 -6.54
C LEU A 324 -2.97 17.65 -5.51
N PRO A 325 -4.25 18.05 -5.37
CA PRO A 325 -4.65 18.98 -4.31
C PRO A 325 -4.17 18.50 -2.92
N GLY A 326 -3.40 19.34 -2.23
CA GLY A 326 -2.78 19.03 -0.94
C GLY A 326 -1.43 18.30 -1.02
N PHE A 327 -0.92 17.97 -2.24
CA PHE A 327 0.33 17.21 -2.42
C PHE A 327 1.14 17.71 -3.61
N LYS A 328 2.45 17.84 -3.45
CA LYS A 328 3.38 18.20 -4.53
C LYS A 328 4.74 17.55 -4.31
N GLY A 329 5.19 16.76 -5.28
CA GLY A 329 6.50 16.10 -5.20
C GLY A 329 6.63 15.02 -4.11
N GLY A 330 5.51 14.59 -3.53
CA GLY A 330 5.49 13.71 -2.36
C GLY A 330 5.37 14.44 -1.03
N ASP A 331 5.46 15.77 -1.03
CA ASP A 331 5.26 16.59 0.17
C ASP A 331 3.81 17.03 0.30
N ARG A 332 3.34 17.21 1.53
CA ARG A 332 2.07 17.84 1.84
C ARG A 332 2.17 19.36 1.67
N THR A 333 1.20 19.95 0.95
CA THR A 333 1.09 21.42 0.80
C THR A 333 0.08 22.03 1.77
N ASP A 334 -0.70 21.20 2.45
CA ASP A 334 -1.56 21.57 3.58
C ASP A 334 -1.68 20.38 4.55
N ILE A 335 -2.29 20.60 5.73
CA ILE A 335 -2.52 19.57 6.74
C ILE A 335 -3.98 19.10 6.81
N GLU A 336 -4.82 19.59 5.93
CA GLU A 336 -6.25 19.29 5.95
C GLU A 336 -6.53 17.83 5.52
N LEU A 337 -7.61 17.26 6.03
CA LEU A 337 -8.14 16.03 5.46
C LEU A 337 -8.63 16.32 4.03
N PRO A 338 -8.29 15.50 3.03
CA PRO A 338 -8.68 15.74 1.65
C PRO A 338 -10.18 16.01 1.47
N ALA A 339 -10.51 17.02 0.70
CA ALA A 339 -11.88 17.59 0.60
C ALA A 339 -12.96 16.55 0.28
N ILE A 340 -12.69 15.61 -0.62
CA ILE A 340 -13.67 14.58 -1.01
C ILE A 340 -14.05 13.66 0.14
N GLN A 341 -13.09 13.32 1.02
CA GLN A 341 -13.34 12.51 2.22
C GLN A 341 -14.20 13.31 3.21
N ARG A 342 -13.85 14.59 3.45
CA ARG A 342 -14.58 15.50 4.34
C ARG A 342 -16.00 15.72 3.88
N GLU A 343 -16.22 15.88 2.55
CA GLU A 343 -17.55 16.02 1.96
C GLU A 343 -18.42 14.77 2.21
N LEU A 344 -17.86 13.58 2.03
CA LEU A 344 -18.60 12.33 2.27
C LEU A 344 -18.90 12.12 3.76
N ILE A 345 -17.94 12.38 4.66
CA ILE A 345 -18.18 12.34 6.11
C ILE A 345 -19.30 13.30 6.51
N SER A 346 -19.26 14.53 6.02
CA SER A 346 -20.32 15.53 6.27
C SER A 346 -21.68 15.10 5.72
N ALA A 347 -21.72 14.44 4.57
CA ALA A 347 -22.96 13.92 3.98
C ALA A 347 -23.55 12.76 4.81
N LEU A 348 -22.72 11.86 5.27
CA LEU A 348 -23.09 10.77 6.18
C LEU A 348 -23.65 11.32 7.51
N HIS A 349 -22.99 12.31 8.09
CA HIS A 349 -23.45 12.97 9.32
C HIS A 349 -24.82 13.63 9.10
N ARG A 350 -25.00 14.40 8.02
CA ARG A 350 -26.32 14.99 7.68
C ARG A 350 -27.42 13.96 7.44
N ALA A 351 -27.04 12.76 7.00
CA ALA A 351 -27.96 11.62 6.86
C ALA A 351 -28.24 10.91 8.19
N GLY A 352 -27.75 11.44 9.32
CA GLY A 352 -27.97 10.91 10.66
C GLY A 352 -27.13 9.65 10.98
N LYS A 353 -26.06 9.38 10.26
CA LYS A 353 -25.19 8.24 10.53
C LYS A 353 -24.26 8.53 11.69
N LYS A 354 -24.10 7.55 12.57
CA LYS A 354 -23.05 7.54 13.60
C LYS A 354 -21.73 7.12 12.96
N ILE A 355 -20.71 7.95 13.06
CA ILE A 355 -19.45 7.78 12.34
C ILE A 355 -18.30 7.56 13.33
N ILE A 356 -17.54 6.49 13.12
CA ILE A 356 -16.27 6.24 13.77
C ILE A 356 -15.19 6.48 12.70
N LEU A 357 -14.39 7.53 12.88
CA LEU A 357 -13.30 7.86 11.98
C LEU A 357 -12.04 7.09 12.39
N VAL A 358 -11.52 6.28 11.48
CA VAL A 358 -10.20 5.65 11.60
C VAL A 358 -9.25 6.39 10.68
N ASN A 359 -8.47 7.31 11.24
CA ASN A 359 -7.55 8.14 10.46
C ASN A 359 -6.20 7.43 10.28
N CYS A 360 -5.80 7.24 9.03
CA CYS A 360 -4.53 6.64 8.63
C CYS A 360 -3.64 7.70 7.99
N SER A 361 -2.53 8.01 8.63
CA SER A 361 -1.54 8.98 8.14
C SER A 361 -0.22 8.84 8.87
N GLY A 362 0.90 9.05 8.20
CA GLY A 362 2.22 9.16 8.83
C GLY A 362 2.46 10.54 9.45
N SER A 363 1.79 11.57 8.90
CA SER A 363 1.87 12.97 9.32
C SER A 363 0.59 13.45 10.03
N PRO A 364 0.63 14.55 10.80
CA PRO A 364 -0.56 15.15 11.39
C PRO A 364 -1.60 15.58 10.34
N ILE A 365 -2.86 15.32 10.63
CA ILE A 365 -4.00 15.81 9.85
C ILE A 365 -4.88 16.68 10.74
N ALA A 366 -5.31 17.84 10.23
CA ALA A 366 -6.25 18.71 10.90
C ALA A 366 -7.66 18.11 10.81
N LEU A 367 -8.21 17.72 11.96
CA LEU A 367 -9.47 16.99 12.08
C LEU A 367 -10.57 17.80 12.81
N GLU A 368 -10.44 19.13 12.91
CA GLU A 368 -11.44 19.93 13.64
C GLU A 368 -12.87 19.73 13.15
N PRO A 369 -13.18 19.74 11.83
CA PRO A 369 -14.54 19.49 11.36
C PRO A 369 -15.03 18.08 11.72
N GLU A 370 -14.15 17.12 11.70
CA GLU A 370 -14.46 15.69 12.00
C GLU A 370 -14.82 15.50 13.48
N THR A 371 -14.29 16.33 14.39
CA THR A 371 -14.70 16.27 15.82
C THR A 371 -16.17 16.58 16.04
N LYS A 372 -16.80 17.29 15.10
CA LYS A 372 -18.24 17.62 15.15
C LYS A 372 -19.10 16.62 14.39
N ASN A 373 -18.54 15.95 13.40
CA ASN A 373 -19.25 15.06 12.48
C ASN A 373 -19.11 13.57 12.85
N CYS A 374 -18.18 13.23 13.76
CA CYS A 374 -17.90 11.85 14.13
C CYS A 374 -18.06 11.66 15.64
N GLU A 375 -18.59 10.52 16.07
CA GLU A 375 -18.73 10.17 17.48
C GLU A 375 -17.40 9.69 18.07
N ALA A 376 -16.56 9.01 17.27
CA ALA A 376 -15.23 8.60 17.71
C ALA A 376 -14.19 8.88 16.62
N ILE A 377 -12.95 9.16 17.05
CA ILE A 377 -11.79 9.37 16.17
C ILE A 377 -10.64 8.55 16.73
N LEU A 378 -10.16 7.59 15.92
CA LEU A 378 -9.01 6.75 16.18
C LEU A 378 -7.89 7.10 15.19
N GLN A 379 -6.75 7.56 15.68
CA GLN A 379 -5.53 7.71 14.88
C GLN A 379 -4.83 6.35 14.83
N ALA A 380 -4.82 5.74 13.65
CA ALA A 380 -4.27 4.41 13.41
C ALA A 380 -2.87 4.43 12.78
N TRP A 381 -2.39 5.59 12.32
CA TRP A 381 -1.10 5.76 11.63
C TRP A 381 -1.05 4.96 10.32
N TYR A 382 0.10 4.39 9.99
CA TYR A 382 0.28 3.29 9.03
C TYR A 382 0.54 2.01 9.83
N PRO A 383 -0.50 1.22 10.13
CA PRO A 383 -0.47 0.30 11.26
C PRO A 383 0.18 -1.06 10.95
N GLY A 384 0.80 -1.23 9.77
CA GLY A 384 1.48 -2.46 9.39
C GLY A 384 0.55 -3.61 9.01
N GLN A 385 1.15 -4.80 8.80
CA GLN A 385 0.45 -5.97 8.26
C GLN A 385 -0.73 -6.46 9.10
N GLN A 386 -0.74 -6.21 10.39
CA GLN A 386 -1.83 -6.58 11.32
C GLN A 386 -2.72 -5.39 11.70
N GLY A 387 -2.63 -4.28 10.96
CA GLY A 387 -3.34 -3.05 11.27
C GLY A 387 -4.85 -3.21 11.38
N GLY A 388 -5.47 -3.95 10.48
CA GLY A 388 -6.91 -4.21 10.51
C GLY A 388 -7.33 -5.01 11.75
N THR A 389 -6.54 -5.97 12.19
CA THR A 389 -6.77 -6.70 13.45
C THR A 389 -6.74 -5.74 14.63
N ALA A 390 -5.68 -4.92 14.74
CA ALA A 390 -5.54 -3.98 15.87
C ALA A 390 -6.66 -2.93 15.90
N VAL A 391 -7.06 -2.39 14.74
CA VAL A 391 -8.20 -1.46 14.64
C VAL A 391 -9.48 -2.14 15.13
N ALA A 392 -9.79 -3.33 14.62
CA ALA A 392 -10.99 -4.06 15.01
C ALA A 392 -11.03 -4.34 16.53
N GLU A 393 -9.93 -4.79 17.11
CA GLU A 393 -9.83 -5.05 18.54
C GLU A 393 -10.08 -3.80 19.40
N VAL A 394 -9.62 -2.63 18.95
CA VAL A 394 -9.94 -1.36 19.63
C VAL A 394 -11.42 -1.02 19.48
N LEU A 395 -11.98 -1.15 18.27
CA LEU A 395 -13.38 -0.81 18.02
C LEU A 395 -14.35 -1.69 18.81
N PHE A 396 -14.04 -2.97 18.99
CA PHE A 396 -14.90 -3.93 19.71
C PHE A 396 -14.51 -4.17 21.17
N GLY A 397 -13.47 -3.46 21.66
CA GLY A 397 -13.06 -3.49 23.07
C GLY A 397 -12.20 -4.70 23.47
N ASP A 398 -11.71 -5.46 22.52
CA ASP A 398 -10.78 -6.57 22.77
C ASP A 398 -9.38 -6.04 23.15
N TYR A 399 -9.08 -4.77 22.81
CA TYR A 399 -7.89 -4.05 23.23
C TYR A 399 -8.19 -2.60 23.61
N ASN A 400 -7.64 -2.12 24.74
CA ASN A 400 -7.79 -0.74 25.18
C ASN A 400 -6.66 0.14 24.57
N PRO A 401 -6.99 1.14 23.72
CA PRO A 401 -5.99 1.96 23.04
C PRO A 401 -5.17 2.80 24.03
N GLY A 402 -3.87 2.58 24.07
CA GLY A 402 -2.94 3.27 24.98
C GLY A 402 -1.97 4.23 24.29
N GLY A 403 -2.03 4.36 22.98
CA GLY A 403 -1.15 5.23 22.20
C GLY A 403 -1.27 6.70 22.58
N ARG A 404 -0.22 7.45 22.26
CA ARG A 404 -0.14 8.92 22.46
C ARG A 404 0.37 9.57 21.20
N LEU A 405 -0.07 10.80 20.94
CA LEU A 405 0.47 11.60 19.84
C LEU A 405 1.92 11.97 20.13
N PRO A 406 2.88 11.63 19.25
CA PRO A 406 4.29 11.99 19.41
C PRO A 406 4.56 13.45 19.04
N VAL A 407 3.62 14.09 18.33
CA VAL A 407 3.71 15.48 17.85
C VAL A 407 2.36 16.18 18.00
N THR A 408 2.36 17.51 17.99
CA THR A 408 1.14 18.31 18.02
C THR A 408 0.35 18.15 16.74
N PHE A 409 -0.94 17.86 16.86
CA PHE A 409 -1.89 17.97 15.75
C PHE A 409 -2.54 19.35 15.79
N TYR A 410 -2.34 20.12 14.74
CA TYR A 410 -2.91 21.45 14.62
C TYR A 410 -4.40 21.37 14.24
N ARG A 411 -5.13 22.40 14.61
CA ARG A 411 -6.57 22.51 14.31
C ARG A 411 -6.82 22.72 12.81
N ASN A 412 -6.01 23.59 12.20
CA ASN A 412 -6.06 23.93 10.77
C ASN A 412 -4.76 24.66 10.35
N MET A 413 -4.66 24.97 9.07
CA MET A 413 -3.51 25.68 8.48
C MET A 413 -3.19 27.05 9.12
N SER A 414 -4.13 27.72 9.75
CA SER A 414 -3.89 29.05 10.34
C SER A 414 -2.98 29.04 11.58
N GLN A 415 -2.64 27.85 12.07
CA GLN A 415 -1.75 27.67 13.20
C GLN A 415 -0.28 27.37 12.80
N LEU A 416 0.00 27.30 11.49
CA LEU A 416 1.33 27.08 10.91
C LEU A 416 2.00 28.39 10.39
#